data_860899e0b4c6afed7e7c149c6feb226d
#
_entry.id   860899e0b4c6afed7e7c149c6feb226d
#
_cell.length_a   1.000
_cell.length_b   1.000
_cell.length_c   1.000
_cell.angle_alpha   90.00
_cell.angle_beta   90.00
_cell.angle_gamma   90.00
#
_symmetry.space_group_name_H-M   'P 1'
#
loop_
_entity.id
_entity.type
_entity.pdbx_description
1 polymer ?
#
loop_
_entity_poly.entity_id
_entity_poly.type
_entity_poly.pdbx_seq_one_letter_code
_entity_poly.pdbx_strand_id
1 'polypeptide(L)'
;MNEWVGDRIHVVGAGLLGTSIGLALARVGVEVWLSDRSQDNVRTAAGLGAGVPAPQGKTAPVVVVAVPPSAIPQVVAQSLAAGSLVTDVGSVKWPLVERIGRLVGPEALTHYVGSHPMAGSERSGPLAASAALFDGRPWAITPHPTSSDQAVDTIELLAVACGAATIRIAPRDHDRAVALTSHLPHLMAVLVAGRLLDADPRQLALSGQGVRDVTRIAAGDPALWRQILISNAPALREVLSDIQLELDELIGALDEPEDLDEVLRRGVAGTQMIPGKHGGPAEETASVYVSVPDHPGELARLFHDVGEIGTNIEDLRIDHDAGRPVGLVELVVKDTSADPLRDALEARDWVVHR
;
A
#
# COMPACT_ATOMS: atom_id res chain seq x y z
N MET A 1 11.48 -20.67 17.90
CA MET A 1 10.49 -20.07 18.83
C MET A 1 10.98 -18.66 19.15
N ASN A 2 10.20 -17.67 18.87
CA ASN A 2 10.66 -16.27 18.82
C ASN A 2 10.75 -15.66 20.21
N GLU A 3 11.97 -15.44 20.70
CA GLU A 3 12.28 -14.69 21.94
C GLU A 3 12.11 -13.16 21.81
N TRP A 4 11.27 -12.67 20.91
CA TRP A 4 11.36 -11.30 20.42
C TRP A 4 10.47 -10.26 21.11
N VAL A 5 9.28 -10.60 21.48
CA VAL A 5 8.33 -9.64 22.05
C VAL A 5 7.57 -10.36 23.14
N GLY A 6 7.39 -9.72 24.26
CA GLY A 6 6.57 -10.29 25.33
C GLY A 6 5.30 -10.92 24.79
N ASP A 7 4.83 -11.98 25.40
CA ASP A 7 3.73 -12.87 24.95
C ASP A 7 2.44 -12.12 24.52
N ARG A 8 2.44 -10.76 24.56
CA ARG A 8 1.23 -9.95 24.39
C ARG A 8 1.47 -8.59 23.77
N ILE A 9 0.61 -8.24 22.79
CA ILE A 9 0.59 -6.94 22.12
C ILE A 9 -0.80 -6.30 22.28
N HIS A 10 -0.84 -4.98 22.47
CA HIS A 10 -2.09 -4.22 22.48
C HIS A 10 -2.21 -3.40 21.19
N VAL A 11 -3.22 -3.67 20.40
CA VAL A 11 -3.57 -2.90 19.19
C VAL A 11 -4.68 -1.92 19.56
N VAL A 12 -4.37 -0.63 19.45
CA VAL A 12 -5.31 0.48 19.67
C VAL A 12 -5.79 0.99 18.32
N GLY A 13 -7.06 0.76 18.02
CA GLY A 13 -7.70 0.99 16.72
C GLY A 13 -8.01 -0.34 16.02
N ALA A 14 -9.28 -0.75 16.03
CA ALA A 14 -9.78 -1.98 15.40
C ALA A 14 -10.41 -1.72 14.02
N GLY A 15 -9.76 -0.87 13.21
CA GLY A 15 -10.08 -0.65 11.81
C GLY A 15 -9.44 -1.71 10.90
N LEU A 16 -9.31 -1.42 9.60
CA LEU A 16 -8.66 -2.29 8.62
C LEU A 16 -7.25 -2.71 9.07
N LEU A 17 -6.35 -1.75 9.30
CA LEU A 17 -4.94 -2.05 9.63
C LEU A 17 -4.81 -2.73 10.99
N GLY A 18 -5.43 -2.19 12.04
CA GLY A 18 -5.30 -2.77 13.37
C GLY A 18 -5.88 -4.18 13.47
N THR A 19 -7.02 -4.45 12.83
CA THR A 19 -7.58 -5.81 12.78
C THR A 19 -6.68 -6.74 11.96
N SER A 20 -6.12 -6.29 10.83
CA SER A 20 -5.19 -7.09 10.02
C SER A 20 -3.91 -7.43 10.79
N ILE A 21 -3.34 -6.48 11.54
CA ILE A 21 -2.20 -6.72 12.43
C ILE A 21 -2.56 -7.78 13.49
N GLY A 22 -3.72 -7.63 14.12
CA GLY A 22 -4.20 -8.60 15.10
C GLY A 22 -4.33 -10.00 14.51
N LEU A 23 -4.93 -10.14 13.33
CA LEU A 23 -5.07 -11.42 12.61
C LEU A 23 -3.70 -12.02 12.24
N ALA A 24 -2.77 -11.20 11.73
CA ALA A 24 -1.44 -11.66 11.35
C ALA A 24 -0.65 -12.16 12.56
N LEU A 25 -0.68 -11.43 13.68
CA LEU A 25 -0.01 -11.81 14.93
C LEU A 25 -0.64 -13.05 15.58
N ALA A 26 -1.98 -13.15 15.57
CA ALA A 26 -2.69 -14.34 16.07
C ALA A 26 -2.31 -15.60 15.28
N ARG A 27 -2.06 -15.49 13.96
CA ARG A 27 -1.59 -16.59 13.09
C ARG A 27 -0.25 -17.19 13.56
N VAL A 28 0.59 -16.37 14.19
CA VAL A 28 1.90 -16.81 14.75
C VAL A 28 1.88 -17.02 16.25
N GLY A 29 0.70 -17.06 16.88
CA GLY A 29 0.51 -17.43 18.29
C GLY A 29 0.74 -16.31 19.30
N VAL A 30 0.76 -15.03 18.88
CA VAL A 30 0.88 -13.87 19.78
C VAL A 30 -0.49 -13.54 20.37
N GLU A 31 -0.57 -13.33 21.68
CA GLU A 31 -1.79 -12.83 22.33
C GLU A 31 -2.02 -11.35 21.99
N VAL A 32 -3.16 -11.03 21.37
CA VAL A 32 -3.49 -9.66 20.96
C VAL A 32 -4.66 -9.13 21.78
N TRP A 33 -4.46 -7.96 22.42
CA TRP A 33 -5.51 -7.16 23.01
C TRP A 33 -5.97 -6.10 22.01
N LEU A 34 -7.29 -5.88 21.94
CA LEU A 34 -7.91 -4.92 21.03
C LEU A 34 -8.63 -3.84 21.79
N SER A 35 -8.43 -2.58 21.42
CA SER A 35 -9.27 -1.48 21.85
C SER A 35 -9.59 -0.54 20.70
N ASP A 36 -10.77 0.04 20.73
CA ASP A 36 -11.25 1.06 19.79
C ASP A 36 -12.31 1.91 20.49
N ARG A 37 -12.55 3.11 19.99
CA ARG A 37 -13.68 3.95 20.44
C ARG A 37 -15.03 3.30 20.13
N SER A 38 -15.09 2.57 19.01
CA SER A 38 -16.24 1.77 18.60
C SER A 38 -16.14 0.37 19.20
N GLN A 39 -17.02 0.06 20.15
CA GLN A 39 -17.11 -1.28 20.73
C GLN A 39 -17.57 -2.31 19.67
N ASP A 40 -18.28 -1.87 18.62
CA ASP A 40 -18.69 -2.73 17.52
C ASP A 40 -17.49 -3.17 16.71
N ASN A 41 -16.52 -2.27 16.42
CA ASN A 41 -15.28 -2.62 15.78
C ASN A 41 -14.50 -3.66 16.58
N VAL A 42 -14.39 -3.46 17.90
CA VAL A 42 -13.69 -4.41 18.79
C VAL A 42 -14.37 -5.79 18.76
N ARG A 43 -15.71 -5.83 18.86
CA ARG A 43 -16.47 -7.10 18.80
C ARG A 43 -16.29 -7.80 17.44
N THR A 44 -16.35 -7.04 16.36
CA THR A 44 -16.16 -7.58 15.00
C THR A 44 -14.74 -8.12 14.82
N ALA A 45 -13.72 -7.35 15.19
CA ALA A 45 -12.32 -7.77 15.09
C ALA A 45 -12.03 -9.01 15.95
N ALA A 46 -12.56 -9.07 17.17
CA ALA A 46 -12.43 -10.24 18.04
C ALA A 46 -13.19 -11.46 17.45
N GLY A 47 -14.37 -11.25 16.90
CA GLY A 47 -15.13 -12.31 16.22
C GLY A 47 -14.42 -12.88 14.98
N LEU A 48 -13.60 -12.07 14.31
CA LEU A 48 -12.74 -12.50 13.20
C LEU A 48 -11.45 -13.23 13.68
N GLY A 49 -11.17 -13.26 14.98
CA GLY A 49 -9.98 -13.90 15.54
C GLY A 49 -8.75 -13.00 15.62
N ALA A 50 -8.90 -11.67 15.48
CA ALA A 50 -7.79 -10.73 15.54
C ALA A 50 -7.24 -10.50 16.96
N GLY A 51 -7.89 -11.03 18.00
CA GLY A 51 -7.50 -10.91 19.39
C GLY A 51 -8.72 -10.84 20.32
N VAL A 52 -8.51 -10.39 21.55
CA VAL A 52 -9.55 -10.24 22.56
C VAL A 52 -9.67 -8.79 23.03
N PRO A 53 -10.85 -8.35 23.51
CA PRO A 53 -10.98 -7.01 24.10
C PRO A 53 -9.96 -6.78 25.20
N ALA A 54 -9.29 -5.61 25.18
CA ALA A 54 -8.29 -5.26 26.18
C ALA A 54 -8.91 -5.19 27.59
N PRO A 55 -8.30 -5.83 28.61
CA PRO A 55 -8.78 -5.74 29.99
C PRO A 55 -8.59 -4.31 30.52
N GLN A 56 -9.58 -3.80 31.26
CA GLN A 56 -9.49 -2.47 31.86
C GLN A 56 -8.28 -2.34 32.80
N GLY A 57 -7.58 -1.23 32.70
CA GLY A 57 -6.47 -0.88 33.60
C GLY A 57 -5.21 -1.74 33.44
N LYS A 58 -5.14 -2.60 32.44
CA LYS A 58 -3.92 -3.36 32.13
C LYS A 58 -3.19 -2.76 30.95
N THR A 59 -1.86 -2.84 30.99
CA THR A 59 -0.94 -2.44 29.91
C THR A 59 -0.29 -3.66 29.29
N ALA A 60 0.02 -3.60 27.99
CA ALA A 60 0.85 -4.58 27.33
C ALA A 60 2.27 -4.03 27.15
N PRO A 61 3.29 -4.90 27.06
CA PRO A 61 4.68 -4.48 26.83
C PRO A 61 4.84 -3.67 25.54
N VAL A 62 4.10 -4.03 24.49
CA VAL A 62 4.12 -3.36 23.20
C VAL A 62 2.71 -2.90 22.81
N VAL A 63 2.62 -1.66 22.32
CA VAL A 63 1.37 -1.07 21.83
C VAL A 63 1.53 -0.66 20.37
N VAL A 64 0.59 -1.10 19.55
CA VAL A 64 0.46 -0.68 18.15
C VAL A 64 -0.71 0.29 18.02
N VAL A 65 -0.45 1.52 17.60
CA VAL A 65 -1.45 2.58 17.46
C VAL A 65 -1.91 2.67 16.01
N ALA A 66 -3.11 2.16 15.74
CA ALA A 66 -3.76 2.11 14.42
C ALA A 66 -5.04 2.96 14.36
N VAL A 67 -4.98 4.15 14.94
CA VAL A 67 -6.09 5.12 14.98
C VAL A 67 -5.94 6.20 13.88
N PRO A 68 -6.97 7.01 13.59
CA PRO A 68 -6.85 8.11 12.64
C PRO A 68 -5.68 9.06 12.98
N PRO A 69 -5.03 9.67 11.96
CA PRO A 69 -3.79 10.45 12.14
C PRO A 69 -3.86 11.53 13.23
N SER A 70 -4.99 12.21 13.35
CA SER A 70 -5.19 13.27 14.36
C SER A 70 -5.15 12.77 15.81
N ALA A 71 -5.46 11.49 16.05
CA ALA A 71 -5.51 10.89 17.38
C ALA A 71 -4.19 10.20 17.79
N ILE A 72 -3.31 9.89 16.83
CA ILE A 72 -2.06 9.15 17.08
C ILE A 72 -1.22 9.79 18.19
N PRO A 73 -0.92 11.10 18.19
CA PRO A 73 0.00 11.66 19.18
C PRO A 73 -0.48 11.48 20.64
N GLN A 74 -1.78 11.64 20.87
CA GLN A 74 -2.36 11.49 22.21
C GLN A 74 -2.33 10.04 22.69
N VAL A 75 -2.69 9.10 21.80
CA VAL A 75 -2.70 7.67 22.13
C VAL A 75 -1.29 7.16 22.38
N VAL A 76 -0.32 7.56 21.55
CA VAL A 76 1.10 7.23 21.77
C VAL A 76 1.59 7.77 23.10
N ALA A 77 1.33 9.05 23.40
CA ALA A 77 1.77 9.65 24.67
C ALA A 77 1.18 8.93 25.90
N GLN A 78 -0.10 8.56 25.86
CA GLN A 78 -0.74 7.80 26.92
C GLN A 78 -0.12 6.41 27.09
N SER A 79 0.19 5.71 25.99
CA SER A 79 0.79 4.38 26.02
C SER A 79 2.24 4.40 26.52
N LEU A 80 3.02 5.43 26.13
CA LEU A 80 4.37 5.66 26.67
C LEU A 80 4.35 5.96 28.17
N ALA A 81 3.42 6.79 28.63
CA ALA A 81 3.25 7.10 30.04
C ALA A 81 2.86 5.87 30.89
N ALA A 82 2.23 4.87 30.26
CA ALA A 82 1.93 3.58 30.89
C ALA A 82 3.14 2.60 30.88
N GLY A 83 4.29 3.00 30.33
CA GLY A 83 5.53 2.22 30.32
C GLY A 83 5.65 1.23 29.16
N SER A 84 4.79 1.31 28.13
CA SER A 84 4.86 0.44 26.97
C SER A 84 5.87 0.94 25.94
N LEU A 85 6.45 0.03 25.17
CA LEU A 85 7.08 0.32 23.87
C LEU A 85 5.97 0.56 22.85
N VAL A 86 6.08 1.61 22.04
CA VAL A 86 4.96 2.06 21.20
C VAL A 86 5.40 2.24 19.76
N THR A 87 4.58 1.73 18.84
CA THR A 87 4.63 2.09 17.42
C THR A 87 3.28 2.61 16.94
N ASP A 88 3.29 3.42 15.90
CA ASP A 88 2.09 3.76 15.14
C ASP A 88 2.21 3.26 13.71
N VAL A 89 1.08 3.18 12.99
CA VAL A 89 1.01 2.78 11.59
C VAL A 89 0.50 3.90 10.68
N GLY A 90 0.66 5.15 11.08
CA GLY A 90 0.24 6.31 10.31
C GLY A 90 1.07 6.53 9.05
N SER A 91 0.49 7.23 8.08
CA SER A 91 1.11 7.45 6.76
C SER A 91 2.20 8.53 6.73
N VAL A 92 2.35 9.36 7.77
CA VAL A 92 3.35 10.44 7.86
C VAL A 92 4.05 10.35 9.21
N LYS A 93 5.36 10.56 9.24
CA LYS A 93 6.18 10.23 10.42
C LYS A 93 6.77 11.44 11.14
N TRP A 94 7.46 12.32 10.43
CA TRP A 94 8.20 13.39 11.09
C TRP A 94 7.33 14.32 11.95
N PRO A 95 6.20 14.83 11.48
CA PRO A 95 5.31 15.66 12.29
C PRO A 95 4.73 14.93 13.53
N LEU A 96 4.60 13.59 13.45
CA LEU A 96 4.19 12.79 14.60
C LEU A 96 5.28 12.74 15.66
N VAL A 97 6.54 12.49 15.27
CA VAL A 97 7.70 12.51 16.18
C VAL A 97 7.78 13.86 16.92
N GLU A 98 7.67 14.97 16.18
CA GLU A 98 7.67 16.32 16.79
C GLU A 98 6.52 16.54 17.77
N ARG A 99 5.30 16.15 17.39
CA ARG A 99 4.10 16.32 18.26
C ARG A 99 4.16 15.44 19.49
N ILE A 100 4.58 14.19 19.34
CA ILE A 100 4.73 13.25 20.46
C ILE A 100 5.83 13.77 21.39
N GLY A 101 6.99 14.19 20.86
CA GLY A 101 8.09 14.74 21.65
C GLY A 101 7.72 15.98 22.48
N ARG A 102 6.69 16.75 22.07
CA ARG A 102 6.16 17.86 22.88
C ARG A 102 5.22 17.40 24.00
N LEU A 103 4.67 16.19 23.90
CA LEU A 103 3.71 15.63 24.87
C LEU A 103 4.39 14.77 25.94
N VAL A 104 5.56 14.22 25.62
CA VAL A 104 6.29 13.31 26.50
C VAL A 104 7.71 13.81 26.72
N GLY A 105 8.34 13.37 27.82
CA GLY A 105 9.74 13.66 28.07
C GLY A 105 10.70 12.88 27.13
N PRO A 106 11.94 13.31 27.00
CA PRO A 106 12.92 12.69 26.09
C PRO A 106 13.19 11.22 26.40
N GLU A 107 13.16 10.84 27.69
CA GLU A 107 13.34 9.45 28.12
C GLU A 107 12.21 8.55 27.61
N ALA A 108 10.95 8.95 27.78
CA ALA A 108 9.81 8.20 27.30
C ALA A 108 9.81 8.08 25.77
N LEU A 109 10.29 9.10 25.07
CA LEU A 109 10.37 9.11 23.61
C LEU A 109 11.32 8.02 23.06
N THR A 110 12.32 7.57 23.84
CA THR A 110 13.22 6.48 23.41
C THR A 110 12.50 5.16 23.17
N HIS A 111 11.31 4.98 23.75
CA HIS A 111 10.43 3.80 23.60
C HIS A 111 9.39 3.96 22.49
N TYR A 112 9.50 4.99 21.65
CA TYR A 112 8.64 5.19 20.49
C TYR A 112 9.42 4.98 19.21
N VAL A 113 8.89 4.18 18.30
CA VAL A 113 9.38 4.02 16.93
C VAL A 113 8.18 4.09 15.99
N GLY A 114 8.13 5.11 15.16
CA GLY A 114 7.10 5.21 14.14
C GLY A 114 7.25 4.11 13.10
N SER A 115 6.13 3.64 12.53
CA SER A 115 6.17 2.71 11.41
C SER A 115 5.05 2.98 10.41
N HIS A 116 5.16 2.42 9.21
CA HIS A 116 4.16 2.60 8.16
C HIS A 116 4.12 1.38 7.24
N PRO A 117 3.13 0.48 7.37
CA PRO A 117 2.90 -0.57 6.39
C PRO A 117 2.41 0.04 5.07
N MET A 118 3.13 -0.23 3.98
CA MET A 118 2.71 0.17 2.63
C MET A 118 1.59 -0.74 2.13
N ALA A 119 0.53 -0.79 2.91
CA ALA A 119 -0.63 -1.65 2.69
C ALA A 119 -1.91 -0.90 3.09
N GLY A 120 -2.94 -1.06 2.30
CA GLY A 120 -4.24 -0.44 2.52
C GLY A 120 -5.22 -0.89 1.46
N SER A 121 -6.46 -0.47 1.60
CA SER A 121 -7.50 -0.60 0.59
C SER A 121 -8.45 0.58 0.71
N GLU A 122 -9.25 0.81 -0.33
CA GLU A 122 -10.34 1.78 -0.33
C GLU A 122 -11.48 1.40 0.64
N ARG A 123 -11.49 0.16 1.11
CA ARG A 123 -12.45 -0.33 2.12
C ARG A 123 -11.94 -0.03 3.52
N SER A 124 -12.83 0.34 4.41
CA SER A 124 -12.53 0.64 5.82
C SER A 124 -13.22 -0.35 6.77
N GLY A 125 -12.75 -0.34 8.02
CA GLY A 125 -13.32 -1.14 9.10
C GLY A 125 -12.78 -2.58 9.18
N PRO A 126 -13.15 -3.32 10.26
CA PRO A 126 -12.61 -4.64 10.54
C PRO A 126 -13.03 -5.71 9.53
N LEU A 127 -14.17 -5.56 8.87
CA LEU A 127 -14.66 -6.54 7.86
C LEU A 127 -13.81 -6.58 6.59
N ALA A 128 -13.02 -5.53 6.32
CA ALA A 128 -12.09 -5.51 5.20
C ALA A 128 -10.72 -6.08 5.54
N ALA A 129 -10.49 -6.48 6.80
CA ALA A 129 -9.20 -6.94 7.28
C ALA A 129 -8.82 -8.33 6.75
N SER A 130 -7.52 -8.55 6.61
CA SER A 130 -6.95 -9.83 6.19
C SER A 130 -5.65 -10.11 6.95
N ALA A 131 -5.43 -11.34 7.37
CA ALA A 131 -4.18 -11.79 7.96
C ALA A 131 -2.99 -11.72 6.99
N ALA A 132 -3.26 -11.76 5.68
CA ALA A 132 -2.26 -11.68 4.60
C ALA A 132 -2.08 -10.26 4.04
N LEU A 133 -2.67 -9.24 4.68
CA LEU A 133 -2.62 -7.86 4.17
C LEU A 133 -1.19 -7.35 3.97
N PHE A 134 -0.27 -7.81 4.80
CA PHE A 134 1.12 -7.34 4.83
C PHE A 134 2.11 -8.31 4.17
N ASP A 135 1.68 -9.52 3.79
CA ASP A 135 2.56 -10.57 3.27
C ASP A 135 3.34 -10.06 2.05
N GLY A 136 4.69 -10.02 2.17
CA GLY A 136 5.62 -9.54 1.16
C GLY A 136 5.58 -8.03 0.88
N ARG A 137 4.75 -7.25 1.56
CA ARG A 137 4.65 -5.80 1.34
C ARG A 137 5.68 -5.02 2.13
N PRO A 138 6.18 -3.90 1.60
CA PRO A 138 7.08 -3.03 2.34
C PRO A 138 6.41 -2.49 3.62
N TRP A 139 7.18 -2.48 4.72
CA TRP A 139 6.79 -1.84 5.97
C TRP A 139 7.95 -0.96 6.44
N ALA A 140 7.77 0.35 6.36
CA ALA A 140 8.77 1.30 6.81
C ALA A 140 8.85 1.31 8.34
N ILE A 141 10.05 1.14 8.87
CA ILE A 141 10.40 1.35 10.28
C ILE A 141 11.16 2.66 10.35
N THR A 142 10.68 3.61 11.14
CA THR A 142 11.20 4.98 11.11
C THR A 142 11.78 5.39 12.46
N PRO A 143 12.99 4.89 12.81
CA PRO A 143 13.67 5.31 14.03
C PRO A 143 14.01 6.79 13.96
N HIS A 144 13.78 7.51 15.05
CA HIS A 144 14.25 8.89 15.21
C HIS A 144 15.55 8.91 16.05
N PRO A 145 16.29 10.04 16.11
CA PRO A 145 17.64 10.06 16.68
C PRO A 145 17.76 9.58 18.13
N THR A 146 16.66 9.55 18.88
CA THR A 146 16.66 9.09 20.28
C THR A 146 15.94 7.76 20.47
N SER A 147 15.47 7.09 19.42
CA SER A 147 14.91 5.73 19.53
C SER A 147 15.98 4.77 20.05
N SER A 148 15.62 3.91 21.02
CA SER A 148 16.55 2.87 21.46
C SER A 148 16.63 1.74 20.45
N ASP A 149 17.82 1.12 20.30
CA ASP A 149 18.01 0.00 19.38
C ASP A 149 17.05 -1.15 19.69
N GLN A 150 16.86 -1.45 20.98
CA GLN A 150 15.89 -2.45 21.42
C GLN A 150 14.47 -2.15 20.92
N ALA A 151 14.04 -0.87 20.97
CA ALA A 151 12.74 -0.49 20.46
C ALA A 151 12.64 -0.69 18.95
N VAL A 152 13.67 -0.29 18.21
CA VAL A 152 13.72 -0.44 16.75
C VAL A 152 13.64 -1.92 16.36
N ASP A 153 14.48 -2.77 16.96
CA ASP A 153 14.51 -4.20 16.68
C ASP A 153 13.18 -4.87 17.01
N THR A 154 12.56 -4.51 18.13
CA THR A 154 11.24 -5.05 18.52
C THR A 154 10.16 -4.71 17.51
N ILE A 155 10.10 -3.46 17.02
CA ILE A 155 9.07 -3.07 16.04
C ILE A 155 9.34 -3.67 14.67
N GLU A 156 10.61 -3.83 14.29
CA GLU A 156 10.95 -4.53 13.06
C GLU A 156 10.53 -6.00 13.10
N LEU A 157 10.81 -6.70 14.19
CA LEU A 157 10.38 -8.08 14.39
C LEU A 157 8.85 -8.22 14.38
N LEU A 158 8.11 -7.23 14.92
CA LEU A 158 6.65 -7.19 14.83
C LEU A 158 6.19 -7.13 13.37
N ALA A 159 6.78 -6.28 12.57
CA ALA A 159 6.42 -6.15 11.15
C ALA A 159 6.74 -7.43 10.37
N VAL A 160 7.90 -8.05 10.64
CA VAL A 160 8.29 -9.36 10.07
C VAL A 160 7.30 -10.46 10.49
N ALA A 161 6.87 -10.48 11.74
CA ALA A 161 5.86 -11.43 12.23
C ALA A 161 4.49 -11.26 11.55
N CYS A 162 4.19 -10.06 11.07
CA CYS A 162 3.02 -9.79 10.23
C CYS A 162 3.21 -10.21 8.75
N GLY A 163 4.39 -10.74 8.36
CA GLY A 163 4.70 -11.18 6.99
C GLY A 163 5.28 -10.07 6.10
N ALA A 164 5.60 -8.91 6.63
CA ALA A 164 6.07 -7.76 5.85
C ALA A 164 7.59 -7.83 5.56
N ALA A 165 8.00 -7.16 4.46
CA ALA A 165 9.38 -6.84 4.16
C ALA A 165 9.74 -5.48 4.77
N THR A 166 10.64 -5.44 5.75
CA THR A 166 10.96 -4.21 6.49
C THR A 166 12.00 -3.35 5.79
N ILE A 167 11.84 -2.02 5.91
CA ILE A 167 12.77 -1.03 5.42
C ILE A 167 13.01 -0.01 6.53
N ARG A 168 14.25 0.09 7.05
CA ARG A 168 14.62 1.16 8.00
C ARG A 168 14.91 2.45 7.23
N ILE A 169 14.23 3.53 7.58
CA ILE A 169 14.36 4.83 6.93
C ILE A 169 14.11 5.94 7.96
N ALA A 170 14.88 7.03 7.89
CA ALA A 170 14.65 8.15 8.80
C ALA A 170 13.27 8.80 8.57
N PRO A 171 12.58 9.33 9.62
CA PRO A 171 11.21 9.84 9.49
C PRO A 171 11.03 10.93 8.41
N ARG A 172 12.00 11.82 8.24
CA ARG A 172 11.96 12.88 7.21
C ARG A 172 12.13 12.31 5.79
N ASP A 173 13.03 11.35 5.64
CA ASP A 173 13.29 10.70 4.34
C ASP A 173 12.11 9.82 3.94
N HIS A 174 11.48 9.15 4.92
CA HIS A 174 10.21 8.46 4.72
C HIS A 174 9.14 9.41 4.17
N ASP A 175 8.95 10.58 4.79
CA ASP A 175 7.91 11.51 4.38
C ASP A 175 8.14 12.09 2.98
N ARG A 176 9.40 12.31 2.59
CA ARG A 176 9.78 12.63 1.20
C ARG A 176 9.50 11.47 0.24
N ALA A 177 9.88 10.26 0.62
CA ALA A 177 9.64 9.08 -0.20
C ALA A 177 8.14 8.86 -0.47
N VAL A 178 7.29 8.90 0.56
CA VAL A 178 5.83 8.71 0.37
C VAL A 178 5.17 9.92 -0.30
N ALA A 179 5.74 11.12 -0.22
CA ALA A 179 5.27 12.25 -1.02
C ALA A 179 5.37 11.93 -2.51
N LEU A 180 6.49 11.35 -2.95
CA LEU A 180 6.74 10.97 -4.34
C LEU A 180 5.98 9.70 -4.75
N THR A 181 6.04 8.63 -3.94
CA THR A 181 5.59 7.28 -4.34
C THR A 181 4.13 6.98 -4.04
N SER A 182 3.47 7.79 -3.21
CA SER A 182 2.10 7.57 -2.77
C SER A 182 1.21 8.81 -2.93
N HIS A 183 1.63 9.94 -2.35
CA HIS A 183 0.77 11.13 -2.27
C HIS A 183 0.67 11.84 -3.62
N LEU A 184 1.77 12.00 -4.35
CA LEU A 184 1.78 12.57 -5.70
C LEU A 184 0.91 11.77 -6.67
N PRO A 185 1.07 10.45 -6.82
CA PRO A 185 0.19 9.66 -7.68
C PRO A 185 -1.29 9.84 -7.35
N HIS A 186 -1.65 9.86 -6.06
CA HIS A 186 -3.04 10.10 -5.65
C HIS A 186 -3.54 11.49 -6.08
N LEU A 187 -2.74 12.55 -5.87
CA LEU A 187 -3.10 13.91 -6.27
C LEU A 187 -3.23 14.04 -7.78
N MET A 188 -2.34 13.42 -8.56
CA MET A 188 -2.45 13.41 -10.02
C MET A 188 -3.74 12.71 -10.47
N ALA A 189 -4.06 11.56 -9.88
CA ALA A 189 -5.33 10.87 -10.13
C ALA A 189 -6.55 11.73 -9.79
N VAL A 190 -6.52 12.45 -8.66
CA VAL A 190 -7.60 13.38 -8.26
C VAL A 190 -7.76 14.53 -9.26
N LEU A 191 -6.65 15.11 -9.74
CA LEU A 191 -6.69 16.20 -10.73
C LEU A 191 -7.26 15.69 -12.06
N VAL A 192 -6.82 14.54 -12.54
CA VAL A 192 -7.33 13.93 -13.79
C VAL A 192 -8.82 13.59 -13.65
N ALA A 193 -9.21 12.93 -12.56
CA ALA A 193 -10.61 12.58 -12.29
C ALA A 193 -11.50 13.83 -12.20
N GLY A 194 -11.01 14.89 -11.55
CA GLY A 194 -11.73 16.16 -11.42
C GLY A 194 -12.04 16.82 -12.77
N ARG A 195 -11.13 16.70 -13.76
CA ARG A 195 -11.38 17.22 -15.11
C ARG A 195 -12.54 16.54 -15.84
N LEU A 196 -12.86 15.29 -15.47
CA LEU A 196 -13.97 14.55 -16.08
C LEU A 196 -15.36 15.09 -15.66
N LEU A 197 -15.45 15.85 -14.57
CA LEU A 197 -16.72 16.44 -14.12
C LEU A 197 -17.31 17.45 -15.12
N ASP A 198 -16.45 18.16 -15.84
CA ASP A 198 -16.83 19.19 -16.80
C ASP A 198 -16.90 18.65 -18.25
N ALA A 199 -16.69 17.35 -18.44
CA ALA A 199 -16.64 16.73 -19.77
C ALA A 199 -18.06 16.46 -20.32
N ASP A 200 -18.24 16.71 -21.63
CA ASP A 200 -19.47 16.34 -22.32
C ASP A 200 -19.67 14.79 -22.30
N PRO A 201 -20.90 14.28 -22.17
CA PRO A 201 -21.18 12.84 -22.22
C PRO A 201 -20.59 12.10 -23.42
N ARG A 202 -20.46 12.78 -24.58
CA ARG A 202 -19.83 12.20 -25.76
C ARG A 202 -18.31 12.02 -25.60
N GLN A 203 -17.66 12.92 -24.86
CA GLN A 203 -16.23 12.80 -24.52
C GLN A 203 -16.05 11.63 -23.54
N LEU A 204 -16.91 11.51 -22.55
CA LEU A 204 -16.89 10.41 -21.58
C LEU A 204 -17.14 9.04 -22.25
N ALA A 205 -17.93 8.99 -23.32
CA ALA A 205 -18.17 7.77 -24.08
C ALA A 205 -16.90 7.24 -24.79
N LEU A 206 -15.87 8.05 -24.93
CA LEU A 206 -14.56 7.66 -25.47
C LEU A 206 -13.59 7.16 -24.39
N SER A 207 -14.04 7.06 -23.12
CA SER A 207 -13.18 6.61 -22.04
C SER A 207 -12.82 5.14 -22.17
N GLY A 208 -11.54 4.86 -22.38
CA GLY A 208 -10.96 3.55 -22.36
C GLY A 208 -10.41 3.14 -20.99
N GLN A 209 -9.66 2.02 -20.96
CA GLN A 209 -9.07 1.47 -19.73
C GLN A 209 -8.07 2.43 -19.09
N GLY A 210 -7.25 3.13 -19.88
CA GLY A 210 -6.27 4.08 -19.35
C GLY A 210 -6.83 5.15 -18.44
N VAL A 211 -8.02 5.70 -18.74
CA VAL A 211 -8.70 6.66 -17.84
C VAL A 211 -9.08 5.98 -16.52
N ARG A 212 -9.59 4.73 -16.56
CA ARG A 212 -9.99 3.97 -15.37
C ARG A 212 -8.78 3.68 -14.48
N ASP A 213 -7.67 3.27 -15.07
CA ASP A 213 -6.44 2.92 -14.33
C ASP A 213 -5.87 4.15 -13.62
N VAL A 214 -5.75 5.27 -14.33
CA VAL A 214 -5.22 6.51 -13.74
C VAL A 214 -6.13 7.06 -12.65
N THR A 215 -7.46 7.02 -12.82
CA THR A 215 -8.41 7.65 -11.88
C THR A 215 -8.82 6.73 -10.73
N ARG A 216 -8.56 5.44 -10.79
CA ARG A 216 -9.01 4.45 -9.78
C ARG A 216 -8.66 4.83 -8.35
N ILE A 217 -7.43 5.28 -8.12
CA ILE A 217 -6.96 5.63 -6.77
C ILE A 217 -7.54 6.95 -6.24
N ALA A 218 -8.15 7.78 -7.08
CA ALA A 218 -8.83 9.01 -6.66
C ALA A 218 -10.09 8.76 -5.81
N ALA A 219 -10.63 7.53 -5.82
CA ALA A 219 -11.84 7.16 -5.09
C ALA A 219 -11.63 6.99 -3.57
N GLY A 220 -10.44 7.25 -3.04
CA GLY A 220 -10.15 7.19 -1.61
C GLY A 220 -10.95 8.19 -0.77
N ASP A 221 -11.12 7.91 0.55
CA ASP A 221 -11.84 8.79 1.47
C ASP A 221 -11.21 10.20 1.54
N PRO A 222 -11.91 11.26 1.11
CA PRO A 222 -11.36 12.62 1.12
C PRO A 222 -11.02 13.13 2.52
N ALA A 223 -11.72 12.70 3.56
CA ALA A 223 -11.47 13.13 4.94
C ALA A 223 -10.15 12.56 5.48
N LEU A 224 -9.85 11.30 5.16
CA LEU A 224 -8.58 10.67 5.48
C LEU A 224 -7.44 11.30 4.69
N TRP A 225 -7.58 11.41 3.36
CA TRP A 225 -6.55 11.98 2.49
C TRP A 225 -6.22 13.41 2.85
N ARG A 226 -7.20 14.24 3.19
CA ARG A 226 -6.95 15.60 3.69
C ARG A 226 -6.02 15.62 4.90
N GLN A 227 -6.20 14.72 5.86
CA GLN A 227 -5.33 14.64 7.04
C GLN A 227 -3.90 14.22 6.66
N ILE A 228 -3.75 13.23 5.77
CA ILE A 228 -2.47 12.75 5.27
C ILE A 228 -1.71 13.87 4.55
N LEU A 229 -2.36 14.50 3.55
CA LEU A 229 -1.74 15.53 2.71
C LEU A 229 -1.35 16.78 3.50
N ILE A 230 -2.22 17.25 4.41
CA ILE A 230 -1.89 18.38 5.30
C ILE A 230 -0.70 18.05 6.20
N SER A 231 -0.65 16.82 6.72
CA SER A 231 0.46 16.40 7.60
C SER A 231 1.80 16.33 6.85
N ASN A 232 1.80 16.02 5.55
CA ASN A 232 3.00 15.96 4.72
C ASN A 232 3.16 17.16 3.75
N ALA A 233 2.47 18.27 4.03
CA ALA A 233 2.45 19.42 3.14
C ALA A 233 3.84 20.00 2.76
N PRO A 234 4.87 20.03 3.63
CA PRO A 234 6.19 20.51 3.23
C PRO A 234 6.79 19.67 2.09
N ALA A 235 6.89 18.35 2.25
CA ALA A 235 7.46 17.47 1.23
C ALA A 235 6.60 17.46 -0.06
N LEU A 236 5.27 17.55 0.08
CA LEU A 236 4.37 17.64 -1.08
C LEU A 236 4.56 18.93 -1.89
N ARG A 237 4.81 20.07 -1.24
CA ARG A 237 5.06 21.31 -1.99
C ARG A 237 6.32 21.22 -2.84
N GLU A 238 7.39 20.60 -2.33
CA GLU A 238 8.61 20.36 -3.09
C GLU A 238 8.30 19.57 -4.36
N VAL A 239 7.72 18.38 -4.23
CA VAL A 239 7.39 17.50 -5.37
C VAL A 239 6.39 18.14 -6.35
N LEU A 240 5.37 18.86 -5.85
CA LEU A 240 4.40 19.52 -6.71
C LEU A 240 5.00 20.72 -7.47
N SER A 241 5.99 21.41 -6.90
CA SER A 241 6.73 22.46 -7.60
C SER A 241 7.54 21.90 -8.76
N ASP A 242 8.17 20.73 -8.57
CA ASP A 242 8.91 20.05 -9.64
C ASP A 242 7.95 19.61 -10.76
N ILE A 243 6.82 19.00 -10.41
CA ILE A 243 5.78 18.62 -11.40
C ILE A 243 5.21 19.83 -12.16
N GLN A 244 5.09 20.99 -11.50
CA GLN A 244 4.64 22.20 -12.17
C GLN A 244 5.62 22.64 -13.25
N LEU A 245 6.92 22.60 -12.97
CA LEU A 245 7.95 22.89 -13.98
C LEU A 245 7.93 21.86 -15.13
N GLU A 246 7.84 20.57 -14.80
CA GLU A 246 7.75 19.51 -15.81
C GLU A 246 6.47 19.63 -16.68
N LEU A 247 5.37 20.10 -16.12
CA LEU A 247 4.15 20.36 -16.89
C LEU A 247 4.31 21.56 -17.85
N ASP A 248 4.99 22.62 -17.41
CA ASP A 248 5.31 23.76 -18.27
C ASP A 248 6.24 23.33 -19.40
N GLU A 249 7.24 22.48 -19.14
CA GLU A 249 8.12 21.87 -20.15
C GLU A 249 7.32 21.02 -21.14
N LEU A 250 6.43 20.15 -20.66
CA LEU A 250 5.58 19.32 -21.52
C LEU A 250 4.69 20.17 -22.42
N ILE A 251 4.09 21.24 -21.90
CA ILE A 251 3.26 22.16 -22.70
C ILE A 251 4.09 22.80 -23.81
N GLY A 252 5.31 23.24 -23.50
CA GLY A 252 6.23 23.81 -24.49
C GLY A 252 6.67 22.79 -25.56
N ALA A 253 6.86 21.53 -25.18
CA ALA A 253 7.30 20.47 -26.06
C ALA A 253 6.24 19.96 -27.05
N LEU A 254 4.96 20.32 -26.89
CA LEU A 254 3.87 19.82 -27.75
C LEU A 254 4.02 20.20 -29.23
N ASP A 255 4.71 21.29 -29.54
CA ASP A 255 4.95 21.75 -30.90
C ASP A 255 6.32 21.31 -31.46
N GLU A 256 7.18 20.69 -30.62
CA GLU A 256 8.55 20.27 -30.96
C GLU A 256 8.72 18.76 -30.75
N PRO A 257 8.73 17.95 -31.82
CA PRO A 257 8.73 16.48 -31.71
C PRO A 257 9.93 15.90 -30.92
N GLU A 258 11.12 16.51 -31.06
CA GLU A 258 12.34 16.01 -30.39
C GLU A 258 12.26 16.23 -28.87
N ASP A 259 11.75 17.37 -28.43
CA ASP A 259 11.55 17.70 -27.01
C ASP A 259 10.46 16.83 -26.40
N LEU A 260 9.38 16.60 -27.13
CA LEU A 260 8.31 15.70 -26.68
C LEU A 260 8.79 14.26 -26.51
N ASP A 261 9.63 13.77 -27.42
CA ASP A 261 10.27 12.47 -27.34
C ASP A 261 11.14 12.32 -26.09
N GLU A 262 11.81 13.39 -25.66
CA GLU A 262 12.62 13.41 -24.42
C GLU A 262 11.75 13.23 -23.19
N VAL A 263 10.66 14.02 -23.09
CA VAL A 263 9.69 13.91 -21.98
C VAL A 263 9.10 12.49 -21.91
N LEU A 264 8.69 11.93 -23.03
CA LEU A 264 8.11 10.58 -23.09
C LEU A 264 9.14 9.50 -22.68
N ARG A 265 10.39 9.60 -23.15
CA ARG A 265 11.46 8.66 -22.76
C ARG A 265 11.78 8.71 -21.26
N ARG A 266 11.77 9.91 -20.65
CA ARG A 266 11.91 10.05 -19.20
C ARG A 266 10.81 9.28 -18.46
N GLY A 267 9.56 9.38 -18.91
CA GLY A 267 8.45 8.63 -18.34
C GLY A 267 8.68 7.11 -18.42
N VAL A 268 9.06 6.60 -19.58
CA VAL A 268 9.39 5.18 -19.76
C VAL A 268 10.52 4.74 -18.84
N ALA A 269 11.61 5.51 -18.77
CA ALA A 269 12.72 5.19 -17.87
C ALA A 269 12.28 5.17 -16.39
N GLY A 270 11.38 6.10 -15.99
CA GLY A 270 10.83 6.14 -14.65
C GLY A 270 10.08 4.87 -14.25
N THR A 271 9.35 4.24 -15.18
CA THR A 271 8.64 2.97 -14.88
C THR A 271 9.60 1.83 -14.57
N GLN A 272 10.79 1.83 -15.17
CA GLN A 272 11.81 0.81 -14.92
C GLN A 272 12.52 0.95 -13.57
N MET A 273 12.38 2.12 -12.91
CA MET A 273 12.94 2.33 -11.56
C MET A 273 12.09 1.72 -10.46
N ILE A 274 10.86 1.29 -10.75
CA ILE A 274 9.97 0.68 -9.76
C ILE A 274 10.49 -0.73 -9.46
N PRO A 275 10.83 -1.05 -8.18
CA PRO A 275 11.29 -2.38 -7.82
C PRO A 275 10.25 -3.46 -8.16
N GLY A 276 10.71 -4.63 -8.58
CA GLY A 276 9.85 -5.79 -8.79
C GLY A 276 9.12 -6.22 -7.50
N LYS A 277 8.11 -7.06 -7.61
CA LYS A 277 7.22 -7.51 -6.51
C LYS A 277 7.95 -8.06 -5.28
N HIS A 278 9.18 -8.50 -5.42
CA HIS A 278 9.99 -9.07 -4.32
C HIS A 278 11.11 -8.13 -3.85
N GLY A 279 11.04 -6.84 -4.19
CA GLY A 279 12.01 -5.82 -3.75
C GLY A 279 13.40 -5.91 -4.43
N GLY A 280 13.57 -6.82 -5.39
CA GLY A 280 14.76 -6.92 -6.24
C GLY A 280 14.67 -6.02 -7.48
N PRO A 281 15.71 -6.02 -8.35
CA PRO A 281 15.61 -5.40 -9.66
C PRO A 281 14.38 -5.93 -10.39
N ALA A 282 13.69 -5.08 -11.15
CA ALA A 282 12.60 -5.55 -12.00
C ALA A 282 13.16 -6.64 -12.93
N GLU A 283 12.62 -7.84 -12.84
CA GLU A 283 12.95 -8.90 -13.80
C GLU A 283 12.37 -8.49 -15.16
N GLU A 284 13.08 -8.81 -16.23
CA GLU A 284 12.56 -8.58 -17.58
C GLU A 284 11.31 -9.45 -17.76
N THR A 285 10.19 -8.78 -18.03
CA THR A 285 8.89 -9.41 -18.24
C THR A 285 8.38 -9.13 -19.65
N ALA A 286 7.61 -10.07 -20.18
CA ALA A 286 6.90 -9.90 -21.43
C ALA A 286 5.41 -10.21 -21.27
N SER A 287 4.58 -9.57 -22.09
CA SER A 287 3.14 -9.77 -22.10
C SER A 287 2.72 -10.80 -23.14
N VAL A 288 1.87 -11.74 -22.74
CA VAL A 288 1.19 -12.68 -23.64
C VAL A 288 -0.31 -12.37 -23.59
N TYR A 289 -0.87 -11.99 -24.73
CA TYR A 289 -2.27 -11.62 -24.84
C TYR A 289 -3.12 -12.80 -25.31
N VAL A 290 -4.16 -13.12 -24.55
CA VAL A 290 -5.04 -14.27 -24.85
C VAL A 290 -6.48 -13.79 -24.96
N SER A 291 -7.14 -14.09 -26.08
CA SER A 291 -8.57 -13.88 -26.23
C SER A 291 -9.34 -14.95 -25.45
N VAL A 292 -10.13 -14.54 -24.47
CA VAL A 292 -10.92 -15.43 -23.62
C VAL A 292 -12.40 -15.17 -23.84
N PRO A 293 -13.21 -16.20 -24.21
CA PRO A 293 -14.66 -16.06 -24.32
C PRO A 293 -15.27 -15.57 -23.01
N ASP A 294 -16.23 -14.64 -23.07
CA ASP A 294 -16.91 -14.11 -21.89
C ASP A 294 -18.00 -15.07 -21.43
N HIS A 295 -17.57 -16.25 -20.97
CA HIS A 295 -18.42 -17.29 -20.39
C HIS A 295 -17.90 -17.74 -19.03
N PRO A 296 -18.81 -18.13 -18.10
CA PRO A 296 -18.40 -18.67 -16.82
C PRO A 296 -17.45 -19.87 -16.98
N GLY A 297 -16.29 -19.82 -16.30
CA GLY A 297 -15.30 -20.88 -16.27
C GLY A 297 -14.11 -20.72 -17.23
N GLU A 298 -14.19 -19.88 -18.26
CA GLU A 298 -13.11 -19.74 -19.25
C GLU A 298 -11.81 -19.18 -18.64
N LEU A 299 -11.89 -18.21 -17.73
CA LEU A 299 -10.70 -17.72 -17.01
C LEU A 299 -10.10 -18.83 -16.12
N ALA A 300 -10.94 -19.64 -15.48
CA ALA A 300 -10.46 -20.76 -14.67
C ALA A 300 -9.74 -21.80 -15.54
N ARG A 301 -10.24 -22.06 -16.78
CA ARG A 301 -9.59 -22.92 -17.74
C ARG A 301 -8.23 -22.37 -18.18
N LEU A 302 -8.16 -21.06 -18.50
CA LEU A 302 -6.90 -20.42 -18.88
C LEU A 302 -5.87 -20.57 -17.74
N PHE A 303 -6.24 -20.25 -16.49
CA PHE A 303 -5.30 -20.35 -15.36
C PHE A 303 -4.89 -21.79 -15.07
N HIS A 304 -5.77 -22.77 -15.26
CA HIS A 304 -5.43 -24.18 -15.16
C HIS A 304 -4.39 -24.56 -16.21
N ASP A 305 -4.58 -24.19 -17.49
CA ASP A 305 -3.67 -24.48 -18.57
C ASP A 305 -2.30 -23.83 -18.35
N VAL A 306 -2.25 -22.57 -17.93
CA VAL A 306 -0.99 -21.87 -17.57
C VAL A 306 -0.28 -22.57 -16.40
N GLY A 307 -1.02 -23.04 -15.42
CA GLY A 307 -0.49 -23.79 -14.28
C GLY A 307 0.09 -25.14 -14.69
N GLU A 308 -0.55 -25.88 -15.60
CA GLU A 308 -0.04 -27.14 -16.15
C GLU A 308 1.23 -26.93 -16.99
N ILE A 309 1.34 -25.82 -17.70
CA ILE A 309 2.55 -25.43 -18.45
C ILE A 309 3.69 -25.10 -17.47
N GLY A 310 3.39 -24.79 -16.20
CA GLY A 310 4.38 -24.48 -15.17
C GLY A 310 4.92 -23.06 -15.26
N THR A 311 4.20 -22.13 -15.90
CA THR A 311 4.57 -20.72 -16.01
C THR A 311 3.97 -19.92 -14.86
N ASN A 312 4.81 -19.15 -14.14
CA ASN A 312 4.34 -18.21 -13.14
C ASN A 312 3.81 -16.93 -13.80
N ILE A 313 2.63 -16.47 -13.36
CA ILE A 313 2.03 -15.20 -13.80
C ILE A 313 2.52 -14.11 -12.85
N GLU A 314 3.27 -13.14 -13.37
CA GLU A 314 3.79 -12.00 -12.61
C GLU A 314 2.73 -10.93 -12.43
N ASP A 315 1.92 -10.65 -13.46
CA ASP A 315 0.78 -9.74 -13.40
C ASP A 315 -0.31 -10.16 -14.38
N LEU A 316 -1.52 -9.67 -14.16
CA LEU A 316 -2.69 -10.00 -14.93
C LEU A 316 -3.54 -8.76 -15.18
N ARG A 317 -3.93 -8.56 -16.44
CA ARG A 317 -4.93 -7.56 -16.79
C ARG A 317 -6.00 -8.18 -17.66
N ILE A 318 -7.23 -7.73 -17.51
CA ILE A 318 -8.37 -8.20 -18.29
C ILE A 318 -9.06 -6.98 -18.87
N ASP A 319 -9.05 -6.87 -20.19
CA ASP A 319 -9.74 -5.82 -20.92
C ASP A 319 -11.01 -6.37 -21.55
N HIS A 320 -12.12 -5.68 -21.33
CA HIS A 320 -13.40 -5.99 -21.96
C HIS A 320 -13.72 -4.92 -23.00
N ASP A 321 -13.76 -5.30 -24.27
CA ASP A 321 -14.30 -4.45 -25.33
C ASP A 321 -15.81 -4.35 -25.21
N ALA A 322 -16.35 -3.15 -25.12
CA ALA A 322 -17.78 -2.91 -25.07
C ALA A 322 -18.45 -3.50 -26.34
N GLY A 323 -19.32 -4.50 -26.14
CA GLY A 323 -20.09 -5.13 -27.22
C GLY A 323 -19.46 -6.35 -27.88
N ARG A 324 -18.34 -6.87 -27.38
CA ARG A 324 -17.77 -8.16 -27.79
C ARG A 324 -17.91 -9.21 -26.69
N PRO A 325 -18.33 -10.44 -26.99
CA PRO A 325 -18.41 -11.52 -25.99
C PRO A 325 -17.05 -12.19 -25.75
N VAL A 326 -15.96 -11.41 -25.82
CA VAL A 326 -14.59 -11.87 -25.65
C VAL A 326 -13.84 -10.83 -24.82
N GLY A 327 -13.16 -11.26 -23.76
CA GLY A 327 -12.20 -10.47 -23.02
C GLY A 327 -10.79 -10.72 -23.56
N LEU A 328 -9.95 -9.68 -23.57
CA LEU A 328 -8.51 -9.82 -23.81
C LEU A 328 -7.81 -9.91 -22.46
N VAL A 329 -7.14 -11.03 -22.22
CA VAL A 329 -6.36 -11.26 -21.01
C VAL A 329 -4.88 -11.06 -21.32
N GLU A 330 -4.26 -10.10 -20.67
CA GLU A 330 -2.81 -9.90 -20.67
C GLU A 330 -2.20 -10.69 -19.51
N LEU A 331 -1.40 -11.68 -19.83
CA LEU A 331 -0.57 -12.43 -18.89
C LEU A 331 0.84 -11.86 -18.93
N VAL A 332 1.26 -11.19 -17.86
CA VAL A 332 2.66 -10.74 -17.74
C VAL A 332 3.45 -11.88 -17.09
N VAL A 333 4.48 -12.34 -17.77
CA VAL A 333 5.33 -13.45 -17.35
C VAL A 333 6.81 -13.04 -17.48
N LYS A 334 7.74 -13.85 -16.94
CA LYS A 334 9.16 -13.64 -17.22
C LYS A 334 9.42 -13.70 -18.73
N ASP A 335 10.24 -12.80 -19.25
CA ASP A 335 10.53 -12.71 -20.68
C ASP A 335 10.93 -14.06 -21.29
N THR A 336 11.78 -14.80 -20.62
CA THR A 336 12.21 -16.14 -21.02
C THR A 336 11.10 -17.19 -21.08
N SER A 337 9.95 -16.94 -20.47
CA SER A 337 8.79 -17.83 -20.42
C SER A 337 7.70 -17.46 -21.44
N ALA A 338 7.78 -16.28 -22.07
CA ALA A 338 6.70 -15.74 -22.89
C ALA A 338 6.48 -16.55 -24.18
N ASP A 339 7.54 -16.82 -24.96
CA ASP A 339 7.44 -17.60 -26.18
C ASP A 339 7.01 -19.07 -25.92
N PRO A 340 7.60 -19.80 -24.95
CA PRO A 340 7.12 -21.13 -24.60
C PRO A 340 5.66 -21.17 -24.13
N LEU A 341 5.22 -20.16 -23.36
CA LEU A 341 3.83 -20.06 -22.92
C LEU A 341 2.88 -19.85 -24.09
N ARG A 342 3.23 -18.96 -25.03
CA ARG A 342 2.44 -18.70 -26.23
C ARG A 342 2.22 -19.96 -27.03
N ASP A 343 3.32 -20.63 -27.40
CA ASP A 343 3.27 -21.86 -28.20
C ASP A 343 2.43 -22.96 -27.53
N ALA A 344 2.58 -23.09 -26.21
CA ALA A 344 1.83 -24.09 -25.43
C ALA A 344 0.31 -23.74 -25.29
N LEU A 345 -0.05 -22.47 -25.24
CA LEU A 345 -1.46 -22.02 -25.21
C LEU A 345 -2.10 -22.16 -26.59
N GLU A 346 -1.40 -21.83 -27.68
CA GLU A 346 -1.88 -22.07 -29.06
C GLU A 346 -2.12 -23.56 -29.32
N ALA A 347 -1.24 -24.45 -28.80
CA ALA A 347 -1.43 -25.89 -28.87
C ALA A 347 -2.65 -26.43 -28.08
N ARG A 348 -3.21 -25.61 -27.19
CA ARG A 348 -4.45 -25.89 -26.42
C ARG A 348 -5.67 -25.13 -26.96
N ASP A 349 -5.61 -24.70 -28.21
CA ASP A 349 -6.67 -23.97 -28.91
C ASP A 349 -7.03 -22.59 -28.33
N TRP A 350 -6.09 -21.95 -27.61
CA TRP A 350 -6.24 -20.56 -27.22
C TRP A 350 -5.85 -19.62 -28.39
N VAL A 351 -6.63 -18.54 -28.55
CA VAL A 351 -6.28 -17.48 -29.50
C VAL A 351 -5.32 -16.53 -28.81
N VAL A 352 -4.05 -16.60 -29.16
CA VAL A 352 -2.97 -15.79 -28.60
C VAL A 352 -2.56 -14.71 -29.57
N HIS A 353 -2.27 -13.51 -29.05
CA HIS A 353 -1.85 -12.35 -29.84
C HIS A 353 -0.43 -11.94 -29.46
N ARG A 354 0.26 -11.30 -30.40
CA ARG A 354 1.62 -10.75 -30.23
C ARG A 354 1.57 -9.30 -29.82
#